data_44845df7ac2b04419099a8f572a015e6
#
_entry.id   44845df7ac2b04419099a8f572a015e6
#
_cell.length_a   1.000
_cell.length_b   1.000
_cell.length_c   1.000
_cell.angle_alpha   90.00
_cell.angle_beta   90.00
_cell.angle_gamma   90.00
#
_symmetry.space_group_name_H-M   'P 1'
#
loop_
_entity.id
_entity.type
_entity.pdbx_description
1 polymer ?
#
loop_
_entity_poly.entity_id
_entity_poly.type
_entity_poly.pdbx_seq_one_letter_code
_entity_poly.pdbx_strand_id
1 'polypeptide(L)'
;QPSLKAVYRRTQKLAPDKGWEIPSYDTVKARIDALPYDQKVLMREGERALARLYPAQKRSYTLQLHDIWCADGHKADVFVKDETGETFRPIVMGWMDVRSRVLLGWAVAKSETADLVRRALHQAIARSNAVPREALMDNGRAFASKEITGGVPNRYRFSVKENEVLGTLPLLGVG
;
A
#
# COMPACT_ATOMS: atom_id res chain seq x y z
N GLN A 1 -4.50 -8.67 29.92
CA GLN A 1 -3.31 -9.55 29.97
C GLN A 1 -2.84 -9.72 31.41
N PRO A 2 -2.28 -10.89 31.80
CA PRO A 2 -1.80 -11.10 33.15
C PRO A 2 -0.58 -10.19 33.47
N SER A 3 -0.49 -9.75 34.73
CA SER A 3 0.68 -8.99 35.17
C SER A 3 1.95 -9.85 35.19
N LEU A 4 3.12 -9.23 35.04
CA LEU A 4 4.41 -9.93 35.12
C LEU A 4 4.52 -10.78 36.41
N LYS A 5 4.05 -10.24 37.53
CA LYS A 5 4.05 -10.95 38.82
C LYS A 5 3.17 -12.18 38.79
N ALA A 6 2.03 -12.15 38.12
CA ALA A 6 1.14 -13.31 37.98
C ALA A 6 1.79 -14.39 37.09
N VAL A 7 2.41 -14.01 35.98
CA VAL A 7 3.15 -14.94 35.12
C VAL A 7 4.32 -15.54 35.87
N TYR A 8 5.14 -14.76 36.56
CA TYR A 8 6.26 -15.25 37.35
C TYR A 8 5.84 -16.29 38.40
N ARG A 9 4.76 -16.02 39.19
CA ARG A 9 4.22 -16.95 40.15
C ARG A 9 3.76 -18.26 39.50
N ARG A 10 3.16 -18.19 38.32
CA ARG A 10 2.76 -19.38 37.58
C ARG A 10 3.97 -20.22 37.13
N THR A 11 5.02 -19.53 36.64
CA THR A 11 6.29 -20.16 36.23
C THR A 11 6.95 -20.83 37.45
N GLN A 12 7.00 -20.18 38.63
CA GLN A 12 7.53 -20.78 39.85
C GLN A 12 6.83 -22.08 40.24
N LYS A 13 5.51 -22.15 40.05
CA LYS A 13 4.76 -23.38 40.36
C LYS A 13 5.07 -24.52 39.38
N LEU A 14 5.38 -24.22 38.13
CA LEU A 14 5.67 -25.22 37.10
C LEU A 14 7.15 -25.63 37.06
N ALA A 15 8.03 -24.83 37.62
CA ALA A 15 9.46 -25.05 37.53
C ALA A 15 9.96 -26.36 38.13
N PRO A 16 9.49 -26.79 39.33
CA PRO A 16 9.91 -28.06 39.91
C PRO A 16 9.60 -29.25 38.99
N ASP A 17 8.40 -29.29 38.41
CA ASP A 17 7.96 -30.36 37.53
C ASP A 17 8.77 -30.44 36.22
N LYS A 18 9.39 -29.33 35.83
CA LYS A 18 10.16 -29.17 34.58
C LYS A 18 11.68 -29.13 34.80
N GLY A 19 12.13 -29.19 36.07
CA GLY A 19 13.55 -29.08 36.39
C GLY A 19 14.15 -27.72 36.03
N TRP A 20 13.37 -26.62 36.05
CA TRP A 20 13.85 -25.30 35.70
C TRP A 20 14.42 -24.55 36.88
N GLU A 21 15.61 -23.98 36.72
CA GLU A 21 16.14 -22.98 37.64
C GLU A 21 15.60 -21.60 37.26
N ILE A 22 14.86 -20.96 38.16
CA ILE A 22 14.24 -19.67 37.91
C ILE A 22 15.03 -18.56 38.62
N PRO A 23 15.47 -17.51 37.92
CA PRO A 23 16.08 -16.34 38.54
C PRO A 23 15.09 -15.61 39.45
N SER A 24 15.60 -14.74 40.32
CA SER A 24 14.73 -13.92 41.19
C SER A 24 13.77 -13.04 40.34
N TYR A 25 12.63 -12.68 40.96
CA TYR A 25 11.64 -11.82 40.31
C TYR A 25 12.28 -10.50 39.81
N ASP A 26 13.15 -9.91 40.60
CA ASP A 26 13.80 -8.64 40.27
C ASP A 26 14.75 -8.79 39.09
N THR A 27 15.45 -9.92 38.99
CA THR A 27 16.29 -10.25 37.83
C THR A 27 15.45 -10.38 36.54
N VAL A 28 14.32 -11.09 36.63
CA VAL A 28 13.41 -11.25 35.49
C VAL A 28 12.81 -9.91 35.09
N LYS A 29 12.38 -9.14 36.06
CA LYS A 29 11.83 -7.79 35.84
C LYS A 29 12.85 -6.87 35.18
N ALA A 30 14.08 -6.82 35.70
CA ALA A 30 15.14 -5.98 35.12
C ALA A 30 15.44 -6.35 33.65
N ARG A 31 15.48 -7.65 33.33
CA ARG A 31 15.67 -8.11 31.93
C ARG A 31 14.53 -7.67 31.02
N ILE A 32 13.28 -7.78 31.48
CA ILE A 32 12.12 -7.36 30.69
C ILE A 32 12.09 -5.83 30.56
N ASP A 33 12.43 -5.09 31.60
CA ASP A 33 12.48 -3.63 31.57
C ASP A 33 13.59 -3.11 30.65
N ALA A 34 14.67 -3.86 30.48
CA ALA A 34 15.78 -3.56 29.56
C ALA A 34 15.44 -3.83 28.08
N LEU A 35 14.38 -4.59 27.75
CA LEU A 35 13.97 -4.81 26.37
C LEU A 35 13.55 -3.49 25.71
N PRO A 36 13.87 -3.28 24.42
CA PRO A 36 13.35 -2.16 23.64
C PRO A 36 11.83 -2.09 23.66
N TYR A 37 11.29 -0.87 23.57
CA TYR A 37 9.83 -0.66 23.67
C TYR A 37 9.04 -1.39 22.58
N ASP A 38 9.54 -1.37 21.36
CA ASP A 38 8.96 -2.06 20.21
C ASP A 38 8.87 -3.58 20.39
N GLN A 39 9.92 -4.19 20.94
CA GLN A 39 9.90 -5.61 21.28
C GLN A 39 8.86 -5.94 22.35
N LYS A 40 8.72 -5.07 23.35
CA LYS A 40 7.68 -5.23 24.38
C LYS A 40 6.29 -5.17 23.79
N VAL A 41 6.06 -4.24 22.86
CA VAL A 41 4.78 -4.10 22.17
C VAL A 41 4.51 -5.32 21.29
N LEU A 42 5.49 -5.78 20.49
CA LEU A 42 5.35 -6.97 19.67
C LEU A 42 4.95 -8.20 20.51
N MET A 43 5.67 -8.43 21.61
CA MET A 43 5.45 -9.61 22.46
C MET A 43 4.12 -9.56 23.24
N ARG A 44 3.66 -8.37 23.58
CA ARG A 44 2.44 -8.19 24.38
C ARG A 44 1.19 -8.00 23.54
N GLU A 45 1.28 -7.24 22.47
CA GLU A 45 0.14 -6.74 21.70
C GLU A 45 0.11 -7.27 20.28
N GLY A 46 1.21 -7.89 19.83
CA GLY A 46 1.33 -8.52 18.52
C GLY A 46 1.69 -7.56 17.39
N GLU A 47 1.79 -8.11 16.19
CA GLU A 47 2.28 -7.40 14.98
C GLU A 47 1.44 -6.16 14.61
N ARG A 48 0.11 -6.22 14.81
CA ARG A 48 -0.76 -5.07 14.50
C ARG A 48 -0.47 -3.86 15.37
N ALA A 49 -0.10 -4.07 16.64
CA ALA A 49 0.27 -2.98 17.55
C ALA A 49 1.66 -2.44 17.20
N LEU A 50 2.61 -3.33 16.88
CA LEU A 50 3.93 -2.92 16.39
C LEU A 50 3.83 -2.07 15.13
N ALA A 51 3.00 -2.46 14.16
CA ALA A 51 2.78 -1.71 12.92
C ALA A 51 2.25 -0.28 13.17
N ARG A 52 1.52 -0.05 14.27
CA ARG A 52 1.06 1.29 14.65
C ARG A 52 2.18 2.18 15.20
N LEU A 53 3.23 1.59 15.78
CA LEU A 53 4.40 2.34 16.26
C LEU A 53 5.28 2.83 15.10
N TYR A 54 5.26 2.11 14.01
CA TYR A 54 6.03 2.42 12.79
C TYR A 54 5.07 2.65 11.63
N PRO A 55 4.26 3.73 11.66
CA PRO A 55 3.42 4.03 10.51
C PRO A 55 4.30 4.18 9.27
N ALA A 56 3.92 3.49 8.21
CA ALA A 56 4.64 3.44 6.93
C ALA A 56 4.59 4.79 6.17
N GLN A 57 4.95 5.88 6.83
CA GLN A 57 5.02 7.21 6.25
C GLN A 57 6.45 7.75 6.25
N LYS A 58 7.36 7.03 5.59
CA LYS A 58 8.60 7.67 5.16
C LYS A 58 8.28 8.44 3.88
N ARG A 59 8.23 9.77 3.96
CA ARG A 59 8.35 10.61 2.77
C ARG A 59 9.69 10.29 2.14
N SER A 60 9.69 9.71 0.94
CA SER A 60 10.94 9.46 0.23
C SER A 60 11.46 10.77 -0.34
N TYR A 61 12.33 11.46 0.39
CA TYR A 61 13.01 12.67 -0.08
C TYR A 61 14.07 12.38 -1.16
N THR A 62 14.34 11.11 -1.41
CA THR A 62 15.32 10.66 -2.40
C THR A 62 14.78 10.58 -3.81
N LEU A 63 13.45 10.59 -3.99
CA LEU A 63 12.82 10.57 -5.30
C LEU A 63 13.11 11.86 -6.08
N GLN A 64 13.37 11.70 -7.37
CA GLN A 64 13.38 12.79 -8.34
C GLN A 64 11.96 13.03 -8.87
N LEU A 65 11.77 14.15 -9.57
CA LEU A 65 10.53 14.39 -10.32
C LEU A 65 10.35 13.29 -11.37
N HIS A 66 9.13 12.80 -11.49
CA HIS A 66 8.75 11.74 -12.43
C HIS A 66 9.38 10.36 -12.19
N ASP A 67 10.05 10.13 -11.06
CA ASP A 67 10.48 8.78 -10.70
C ASP A 67 9.27 7.87 -10.50
N ILE A 68 8.29 8.31 -9.71
CA ILE A 68 7.09 7.54 -9.43
C ILE A 68 5.86 8.42 -9.59
N TRP A 69 4.90 7.97 -10.40
CA TRP A 69 3.56 8.53 -10.39
C TRP A 69 2.61 7.57 -9.70
N CYS A 70 1.68 8.08 -8.91
CA CYS A 70 0.59 7.29 -8.36
C CYS A 70 -0.73 7.66 -9.03
N ALA A 71 -1.56 6.64 -9.25
CA ALA A 71 -2.91 6.80 -9.77
C ALA A 71 -3.92 6.26 -8.78
N ASP A 72 -5.02 6.99 -8.63
CA ASP A 72 -6.15 6.60 -7.79
C ASP A 72 -7.46 7.11 -8.39
N GLY A 73 -8.52 6.33 -8.17
CA GLY A 73 -9.88 6.64 -8.59
C GLY A 73 -10.76 7.00 -7.40
N HIS A 74 -11.32 8.21 -7.40
CA HIS A 74 -12.23 8.67 -6.35
C HIS A 74 -13.65 8.86 -6.88
N LYS A 75 -14.63 8.19 -6.25
CA LYS A 75 -16.04 8.39 -6.52
C LYS A 75 -16.49 9.66 -5.78
N ALA A 76 -16.80 10.70 -6.53
CA ALA A 76 -17.18 11.99 -5.96
C ALA A 76 -18.48 11.91 -5.15
N ASP A 77 -18.58 12.70 -4.07
CA ASP A 77 -19.77 12.77 -3.20
C ASP A 77 -20.81 13.76 -3.71
N VAL A 78 -20.87 13.92 -5.03
CA VAL A 78 -21.86 14.76 -5.70
C VAL A 78 -22.60 13.96 -6.76
N PHE A 79 -23.85 14.32 -7.01
CA PHE A 79 -24.63 13.81 -8.12
C PHE A 79 -24.58 14.79 -9.27
N VAL A 80 -24.32 14.28 -10.46
CA VAL A 80 -24.35 15.04 -11.71
C VAL A 80 -25.34 14.40 -12.68
N LYS A 81 -25.82 15.17 -13.64
CA LYS A 81 -26.65 14.67 -14.75
C LYS A 81 -25.82 14.69 -16.02
N ASP A 82 -25.95 13.65 -16.83
CA ASP A 82 -25.42 13.66 -18.18
C ASP A 82 -26.36 14.35 -19.16
N GLU A 83 -25.97 14.38 -20.44
CA GLU A 83 -26.74 14.97 -21.53
C GLU A 83 -28.11 14.29 -21.73
N THR A 84 -28.25 13.04 -21.32
CA THR A 84 -29.51 12.28 -21.38
C THR A 84 -30.43 12.54 -20.18
N GLY A 85 -29.95 13.28 -19.16
CA GLY A 85 -30.67 13.55 -17.92
C GLY A 85 -30.48 12.45 -16.86
N GLU A 86 -29.69 11.40 -17.12
CA GLU A 86 -29.38 10.36 -16.14
C GLU A 86 -28.53 10.94 -15.01
N THR A 87 -28.95 10.67 -13.75
CA THR A 87 -28.22 11.12 -12.57
C THR A 87 -27.26 10.05 -12.09
N PHE A 88 -25.99 10.41 -11.88
CA PHE A 88 -24.97 9.49 -11.40
C PHE A 88 -23.93 10.20 -10.51
N ARG A 89 -23.14 9.42 -9.78
CA ARG A 89 -21.95 9.92 -9.06
C ARG A 89 -20.71 9.68 -9.92
N PRO A 90 -19.99 10.74 -10.33
CA PRO A 90 -18.85 10.61 -11.19
C PRO A 90 -17.66 9.99 -10.45
N ILE A 91 -16.84 9.24 -11.20
CA ILE A 91 -15.52 8.80 -10.76
C ILE A 91 -14.49 9.73 -11.39
N VAL A 92 -13.65 10.29 -10.55
CA VAL A 92 -12.50 11.12 -10.94
C VAL A 92 -11.25 10.25 -10.80
N MET A 93 -10.58 9.97 -11.91
CA MET A 93 -9.30 9.30 -11.97
C MET A 93 -8.19 10.34 -12.03
N GLY A 94 -7.19 10.24 -11.17
CA GLY A 94 -6.06 11.17 -11.13
C GLY A 94 -4.70 10.48 -11.19
N TRP A 95 -3.73 11.14 -11.85
CA TRP A 95 -2.31 10.78 -11.82
C TRP A 95 -1.51 11.89 -11.14
N MET A 96 -0.76 11.56 -10.12
CA MET A 96 0.00 12.48 -9.29
C MET A 96 1.48 12.06 -9.22
N ASP A 97 2.39 13.02 -9.35
CA ASP A 97 3.80 12.78 -9.07
C ASP A 97 4.04 12.67 -7.55
N VAL A 98 4.64 11.55 -7.14
CA VAL A 98 4.85 11.25 -5.71
C VAL A 98 5.83 12.23 -5.06
N ARG A 99 6.80 12.74 -5.82
CA ARG A 99 7.82 13.67 -5.32
C ARG A 99 7.26 15.07 -5.06
N SER A 100 6.62 15.65 -6.06
CA SER A 100 6.07 17.02 -6.00
C SER A 100 4.67 17.09 -5.42
N ARG A 101 3.92 15.97 -5.44
CA ARG A 101 2.50 15.87 -5.10
C ARG A 101 1.58 16.70 -6.01
N VAL A 102 2.07 17.03 -7.19
CA VAL A 102 1.28 17.73 -8.19
C VAL A 102 0.38 16.73 -8.91
N LEU A 103 -0.90 17.04 -9.01
CA LEU A 103 -1.85 16.32 -9.87
C LEU A 103 -1.53 16.67 -11.34
N LEU A 104 -0.95 15.71 -12.05
CA LEU A 104 -0.47 15.89 -13.40
C LEU A 104 -1.59 15.79 -14.43
N GLY A 105 -2.51 14.85 -14.24
CA GLY A 105 -3.63 14.66 -15.15
C GLY A 105 -4.82 14.01 -14.46
N TRP A 106 -6.01 14.20 -15.01
CA TRP A 106 -7.23 13.59 -14.51
C TRP A 106 -8.23 13.36 -15.64
N ALA A 107 -9.16 12.45 -15.39
CA ALA A 107 -10.32 12.24 -16.26
C ALA A 107 -11.54 11.89 -15.39
N VAL A 108 -12.73 12.10 -15.94
CA VAL A 108 -13.99 11.87 -15.25
C VAL A 108 -14.87 10.94 -16.09
N ALA A 109 -15.51 9.96 -15.44
CA ALA A 109 -16.47 9.05 -16.07
C ALA A 109 -17.56 8.57 -15.10
N LYS A 110 -18.58 7.89 -15.61
CA LYS A 110 -19.61 7.21 -14.80
C LYS A 110 -19.10 5.99 -14.06
N SER A 111 -18.08 5.31 -14.61
CA SER A 111 -17.53 4.07 -14.08
C SER A 111 -16.01 4.04 -14.21
N GLU A 112 -15.37 3.28 -13.33
CA GLU A 112 -13.94 3.05 -13.34
C GLU A 112 -13.60 1.99 -14.41
N THR A 113 -12.90 2.43 -15.46
CA THR A 113 -12.52 1.61 -16.61
C THR A 113 -11.06 1.83 -16.97
N ALA A 114 -10.46 0.87 -17.68
CA ALA A 114 -9.10 1.03 -18.23
C ALA A 114 -8.99 2.27 -19.14
N ASP A 115 -10.04 2.58 -19.90
CA ASP A 115 -10.10 3.78 -20.73
C ASP A 115 -10.00 5.07 -19.90
N LEU A 116 -10.69 5.12 -18.75
CA LEU A 116 -10.61 6.27 -17.83
C LEU A 116 -9.18 6.46 -17.31
N VAL A 117 -8.51 5.37 -16.93
CA VAL A 117 -7.09 5.38 -16.49
C VAL A 117 -6.18 5.90 -17.60
N ARG A 118 -6.36 5.41 -18.85
CA ARG A 118 -5.56 5.85 -20.01
C ARG A 118 -5.78 7.33 -20.35
N ARG A 119 -7.01 7.82 -20.33
CA ARG A 119 -7.31 9.25 -20.59
C ARG A 119 -6.64 10.15 -19.56
N ALA A 120 -6.72 9.79 -18.29
CA ALA A 120 -6.03 10.52 -17.22
C ALA A 120 -4.49 10.48 -17.39
N LEU A 121 -3.92 9.32 -17.75
CA LEU A 121 -2.49 9.16 -18.03
C LEU A 121 -2.05 10.00 -19.23
N HIS A 122 -2.78 9.95 -20.33
CA HIS A 122 -2.49 10.74 -21.53
C HIS A 122 -2.45 12.24 -21.19
N GLN A 123 -3.42 12.73 -20.42
CA GLN A 123 -3.42 14.13 -19.99
C GLN A 123 -2.20 14.45 -19.09
N ALA A 124 -1.84 13.53 -18.19
CA ALA A 124 -0.67 13.70 -17.32
C ALA A 124 0.63 13.82 -18.12
N ILE A 125 0.84 12.95 -19.11
CA ILE A 125 2.00 12.97 -20.00
C ILE A 125 2.00 14.26 -20.83
N ALA A 126 0.88 14.62 -21.44
CA ALA A 126 0.77 15.83 -22.28
C ALA A 126 1.08 17.12 -21.50
N ARG A 127 0.66 17.19 -20.23
CA ARG A 127 0.89 18.37 -19.39
C ARG A 127 2.30 18.45 -18.80
N SER A 128 2.86 17.32 -18.41
CA SER A 128 4.19 17.26 -17.79
C SER A 128 5.33 17.16 -18.81
N ASN A 129 5.02 16.80 -20.05
CA ASN A 129 5.97 16.41 -21.09
C ASN A 129 6.97 15.35 -20.60
N ALA A 130 6.50 14.43 -19.76
CA ALA A 130 7.29 13.38 -19.14
C ALA A 130 6.50 12.09 -19.00
N VAL A 131 7.22 10.98 -18.82
CA VAL A 131 6.69 9.67 -18.51
C VAL A 131 7.33 9.23 -17.18
N PRO A 132 6.61 8.63 -16.23
CA PRO A 132 7.21 8.15 -14.99
C PRO A 132 8.13 6.96 -15.25
N ARG A 133 9.08 6.73 -14.35
CA ARG A 133 9.89 5.49 -14.36
C ARG A 133 9.10 4.31 -13.81
N GLU A 134 8.28 4.57 -12.80
CA GLU A 134 7.45 3.56 -12.14
C GLU A 134 6.03 4.10 -11.92
N ALA A 135 5.04 3.21 -11.98
CA ALA A 135 3.65 3.53 -11.71
C ALA A 135 3.17 2.79 -10.44
N LEU A 136 2.69 3.54 -9.47
CA LEU A 136 2.07 3.01 -8.26
C LEU A 136 0.55 3.09 -8.39
N MET A 137 -0.09 1.95 -8.46
CA MET A 137 -1.54 1.81 -8.62
C MET A 137 -2.06 0.79 -7.61
N ASP A 138 -3.34 0.90 -7.24
CA ASP A 138 -3.98 -0.16 -6.48
C ASP A 138 -4.26 -1.39 -7.37
N ASN A 139 -4.72 -2.49 -6.73
CA ASN A 139 -5.10 -3.71 -7.45
C ASN A 139 -6.53 -3.67 -8.00
N GLY A 140 -7.11 -2.49 -8.18
CA GLY A 140 -8.43 -2.30 -8.78
C GLY A 140 -8.52 -2.91 -10.18
N ARG A 141 -9.71 -3.40 -10.57
CA ARG A 141 -9.91 -4.08 -11.87
C ARG A 141 -9.52 -3.22 -13.07
N ALA A 142 -9.70 -1.92 -13.00
CA ALA A 142 -9.36 -0.99 -14.07
C ALA A 142 -7.84 -0.90 -14.25
N PHE A 143 -7.10 -0.82 -13.16
CA PHE A 143 -5.64 -0.76 -13.16
C PHE A 143 -4.99 -2.10 -13.51
N ALA A 144 -5.54 -3.21 -12.98
CA ALA A 144 -5.05 -4.56 -13.24
C ALA A 144 -5.43 -5.09 -14.63
N SER A 145 -6.09 -4.29 -15.47
CA SER A 145 -6.48 -4.70 -16.81
C SER A 145 -5.23 -4.96 -17.68
N LYS A 146 -5.33 -5.95 -18.58
CA LYS A 146 -4.27 -6.25 -19.53
C LYS A 146 -3.93 -5.07 -20.43
N GLU A 147 -4.89 -4.18 -20.67
CA GLU A 147 -4.71 -2.97 -21.47
C GLU A 147 -3.79 -1.94 -20.81
N ILE A 148 -3.73 -1.93 -19.50
CA ILE A 148 -2.85 -1.03 -18.74
C ILE A 148 -1.51 -1.71 -18.46
N THR A 149 -1.52 -2.91 -17.87
CA THR A 149 -0.33 -3.59 -17.36
C THR A 149 0.31 -4.57 -18.34
N GLY A 150 -0.33 -4.86 -19.48
CA GLY A 150 0.18 -5.83 -20.45
C GLY A 150 0.09 -7.28 -19.96
N GLY A 151 -0.69 -7.55 -18.91
CA GLY A 151 -0.76 -8.89 -18.36
C GLY A 151 0.50 -9.27 -17.58
N VAL A 152 1.20 -8.28 -16.99
CA VAL A 152 2.33 -8.52 -16.08
C VAL A 152 1.96 -9.66 -15.13
N PRO A 153 2.83 -10.67 -14.97
CA PRO A 153 2.52 -11.82 -14.15
C PRO A 153 2.23 -11.36 -12.74
N ASN A 154 0.99 -11.58 -12.29
CA ASN A 154 0.76 -11.54 -10.87
C ASN A 154 1.63 -12.64 -10.23
N ARG A 155 1.78 -12.66 -8.92
CA ARG A 155 2.59 -13.60 -8.12
C ARG A 155 2.59 -15.08 -8.56
N TYR A 156 1.71 -15.48 -9.49
CA TYR A 156 1.43 -16.85 -9.91
C TYR A 156 1.62 -17.12 -11.41
N ARG A 157 2.02 -16.12 -12.22
CA ARG A 157 2.27 -16.30 -13.66
C ARG A 157 3.75 -16.15 -13.98
N PHE A 158 4.36 -17.25 -14.42
CA PHE A 158 5.80 -17.34 -14.69
C PHE A 158 6.22 -17.15 -16.16
N SER A 159 5.29 -16.93 -17.09
CA SER A 159 5.65 -16.70 -18.50
C SER A 159 4.67 -15.75 -19.21
N VAL A 160 5.21 -14.81 -19.95
CA VAL A 160 4.50 -13.99 -20.94
C VAL A 160 4.51 -14.76 -22.25
N LYS A 161 3.36 -14.97 -22.88
CA LYS A 161 3.29 -15.57 -24.20
C LYS A 161 3.61 -14.51 -25.26
N GLU A 162 4.37 -14.87 -26.29
CA GLU A 162 4.81 -13.98 -27.38
C GLU A 162 3.71 -13.17 -28.09
N ASN A 163 2.45 -13.58 -27.97
CA ASN A 163 1.28 -12.92 -28.59
C ASN A 163 0.40 -12.15 -27.58
N GLU A 164 0.89 -11.84 -26.39
CA GLU A 164 0.11 -11.03 -25.42
C GLU A 164 0.20 -9.55 -25.78
N VAL A 165 -0.96 -8.86 -25.71
CA VAL A 165 -1.07 -7.43 -25.93
C VAL A 165 -0.16 -6.70 -24.94
N LEU A 166 0.80 -5.93 -25.44
CA LEU A 166 1.61 -5.03 -24.64
C LEU A 166 0.67 -3.97 -24.03
N GLY A 167 0.64 -3.88 -22.70
CA GLY A 167 -0.14 -2.87 -22.01
C GLY A 167 0.41 -1.47 -22.20
N THR A 168 -0.40 -0.48 -21.90
CA THR A 168 -0.03 0.93 -22.06
C THR A 168 1.25 1.30 -21.28
N LEU A 169 1.39 0.85 -20.03
CA LEU A 169 2.56 1.17 -19.21
C LEU A 169 3.85 0.50 -19.72
N PRO A 170 3.87 -0.82 -20.01
CA PRO A 170 5.04 -1.44 -20.63
C PRO A 170 5.45 -0.83 -21.97
N LEU A 171 4.49 -0.42 -22.82
CA LEU A 171 4.78 0.27 -24.09
C LEU A 171 5.49 1.61 -23.89
N LEU A 172 5.22 2.28 -22.76
CA LEU A 172 5.87 3.53 -22.37
C LEU A 172 7.19 3.30 -21.61
N GLY A 173 7.58 2.04 -21.36
CA GLY A 173 8.77 1.71 -20.58
C GLY A 173 8.61 1.97 -19.08
N VAL A 174 7.38 1.97 -18.58
CA VAL A 174 7.05 2.20 -17.15
C VAL A 174 7.02 0.86 -16.43
N GLY A 175 7.77 0.80 -15.32
CA GLY A 175 7.81 -0.35 -14.41
C GLY A 175 6.73 -0.38 -13.34
#